data_f0d8567e334e68d94f691e8dc4a05f3f
#
_entry.id   f0d8567e334e68d94f691e8dc4a05f3f
#
_cell.length_a   1.000
_cell.length_b   1.000
_cell.length_c   1.000
_cell.angle_alpha   90.00
_cell.angle_beta   90.00
_cell.angle_gamma   90.00
#
_symmetry.space_group_name_H-M   'P 1'
#
loop_
_entity.id
_entity.type
_entity.pdbx_description
1 polymer ?
#
loop_
_entity_poly.entity_id
_entity_poly.type
_entity_poly.pdbx_seq_one_letter_code
_entity_poly.pdbx_strand_id
1 'polypeptide(L)'
;SIGALTGGIALKNILEKNIQFPKNFGIGFIILFFSLAIGTFVFYFYKEKGNEIKKKSLATFKKEIKEVILKRANFHRYLFSRIFYCATLPAMGLYAVYCQNKFNFNISEVGLFTILNVISMGVFSYASGHLGDKYGHKTSMLLAYLFHFLAVVSALFSKNMFIVYCIFIFIGAGQGAFMPSAMNLIYDFAKDKDKKTYMALIDSFLAPFAILFLLGIGFLVNQGQFILSFYII
;
A
#
# COMPACT_ATOMS: atom_id res chain seq x y z
N SER A 1 -6.00 11.58 1.84
CA SER A 1 -6.95 12.11 2.83
C SER A 1 -6.38 13.35 3.52
N ILE A 2 -7.25 14.27 3.94
CA ILE A 2 -6.84 15.52 4.64
C ILE A 2 -5.97 15.19 5.86
N GLY A 3 -6.33 14.15 6.65
CA GLY A 3 -5.57 13.74 7.82
C GLY A 3 -4.13 13.30 7.51
N ALA A 4 -3.88 12.64 6.38
CA ALA A 4 -2.54 12.24 6.01
C ALA A 4 -1.69 13.44 5.53
N LEU A 5 -2.32 14.43 4.87
CA LEU A 5 -1.66 15.68 4.49
C LEU A 5 -1.28 16.51 5.72
N THR A 6 -2.23 16.71 6.63
CA THR A 6 -1.95 17.44 7.88
C THR A 6 -0.91 16.72 8.73
N GLY A 7 -0.94 15.39 8.78
CA GLY A 7 0.07 14.57 9.45
C GLY A 7 1.46 14.73 8.84
N GLY A 8 1.56 14.73 7.51
CA GLY A 8 2.83 14.97 6.79
C GLY A 8 3.42 16.35 7.06
N ILE A 9 2.59 17.39 7.04
CA ILE A 9 3.00 18.77 7.36
C ILE A 9 3.44 18.87 8.83
N ALA A 10 2.68 18.28 9.76
CA ALA A 10 3.03 18.28 11.17
C ALA A 10 4.36 17.54 11.42
N LEU A 11 4.56 16.39 10.78
CA LEU A 11 5.80 15.61 10.88
C LEU A 11 6.99 16.42 10.35
N LYS A 12 6.86 17.06 9.18
CA LYS A 12 7.90 17.93 8.63
C LYS A 12 8.28 19.01 9.61
N ASN A 13 7.29 19.77 10.13
CA ASN A 13 7.52 20.87 11.07
C ASN A 13 8.17 20.41 12.39
N ILE A 14 7.86 19.20 12.86
CA ILE A 14 8.47 18.63 14.07
C ILE A 14 9.92 18.25 13.81
N LEU A 15 10.21 17.66 12.65
CA LEU A 15 11.55 17.22 12.28
C LEU A 15 12.48 18.40 11.93
N GLU A 16 11.95 19.54 11.45
CA GLU A 16 12.69 20.78 11.20
C GLU A 16 13.07 21.53 12.50
N LYS A 17 12.36 21.30 13.60
CA LYS A 17 12.75 21.87 14.90
C LYS A 17 13.99 21.12 15.41
N ASN A 18 14.93 21.88 16.05
CA ASN A 18 16.15 21.35 16.67
C ASN A 18 15.88 20.44 17.90
N ILE A 19 14.92 19.54 17.78
CA ILE A 19 14.59 18.54 18.79
C ILE A 19 15.38 17.28 18.45
N GLN A 20 16.36 16.93 19.30
CA GLN A 20 17.23 15.77 19.08
C GLN A 20 16.44 14.44 19.09
N PHE A 21 16.91 13.49 18.30
CA PHE A 21 16.50 12.09 18.37
C PHE A 21 16.73 11.54 19.80
N PRO A 22 15.80 10.75 20.39
CA PRO A 22 14.53 10.27 19.83
C PRO A 22 13.31 11.14 20.15
N LYS A 23 13.44 12.29 20.80
CA LYS A 23 12.33 13.12 21.29
C LYS A 23 11.44 13.65 20.17
N ASN A 24 12.00 13.99 19.02
CA ASN A 24 11.26 14.43 17.84
C ASN A 24 10.27 13.36 17.33
N PHE A 25 10.68 12.11 17.28
CA PHE A 25 9.79 10.99 16.94
C PHE A 25 8.78 10.71 18.05
N GLY A 26 9.18 10.84 19.32
CA GLY A 26 8.29 10.71 20.48
C GLY A 26 7.08 11.65 20.41
N ILE A 27 7.28 12.90 20.00
CA ILE A 27 6.18 13.87 19.79
C ILE A 27 5.23 13.37 18.69
N GLY A 28 5.77 12.86 17.57
CA GLY A 28 4.97 12.28 16.49
C GLY A 28 4.11 11.10 16.97
N PHE A 29 4.67 10.20 17.78
CA PHE A 29 3.91 9.09 18.38
C PHE A 29 2.83 9.54 19.33
N ILE A 30 3.06 10.57 20.14
CA ILE A 30 2.05 11.14 21.03
C ILE A 30 0.87 11.71 20.24
N ILE A 31 1.14 12.47 19.17
CA ILE A 31 0.11 13.01 18.28
C ILE A 31 -0.70 11.88 17.64
N LEU A 32 -0.01 10.84 17.14
CA LEU A 32 -0.66 9.66 16.56
C LEU A 32 -1.56 8.96 17.59
N PHE A 33 -1.07 8.76 18.82
CA PHE A 33 -1.83 8.14 19.90
C PHE A 33 -3.14 8.90 20.18
N PHE A 34 -3.09 10.21 20.36
CA PHE A 34 -4.29 11.00 20.61
C PHE A 34 -5.25 11.00 19.42
N SER A 35 -4.72 11.05 18.18
CA SER A 35 -5.55 10.98 16.97
C SER A 35 -6.29 9.65 16.88
N LEU A 36 -5.62 8.54 17.17
CA LEU A 36 -6.24 7.21 17.21
C LEU A 36 -7.23 7.07 18.35
N ALA A 37 -6.92 7.60 19.54
CA ALA A 37 -7.81 7.58 20.69
C ALA A 37 -9.13 8.33 20.39
N ILE A 38 -9.03 9.52 19.78
CA ILE A 38 -10.22 10.30 19.35
C ILE A 38 -11.01 9.51 18.31
N GLY A 39 -10.35 8.95 17.29
CA GLY A 39 -10.99 8.12 16.26
C GLY A 39 -11.73 6.92 16.86
N THR A 40 -11.08 6.21 17.78
CA THR A 40 -11.69 5.06 18.49
C THR A 40 -12.88 5.49 19.33
N PHE A 41 -12.76 6.62 20.04
CA PHE A 41 -13.85 7.17 20.85
C PHE A 41 -15.06 7.53 19.99
N VAL A 42 -14.86 8.21 18.86
CA VAL A 42 -15.95 8.53 17.92
C VAL A 42 -16.58 7.26 17.36
N PHE A 43 -15.75 6.27 16.99
CA PHE A 43 -16.22 5.00 16.46
C PHE A 43 -17.03 4.18 17.48
N TYR A 44 -16.77 4.33 18.78
CA TYR A 44 -17.53 3.68 19.86
C TYR A 44 -19.03 4.03 19.81
N PHE A 45 -19.38 5.23 19.34
CA PHE A 45 -20.79 5.64 19.20
C PHE A 45 -21.45 5.15 17.91
N TYR A 46 -20.68 4.50 17.00
CA TYR A 46 -21.24 3.93 15.78
C TYR A 46 -22.08 2.69 16.11
N LYS A 47 -23.37 2.77 15.82
CA LYS A 47 -24.29 1.63 15.99
C LYS A 47 -24.36 0.85 14.67
N GLU A 48 -23.72 -0.29 14.62
CA GLU A 48 -23.87 -1.23 13.50
C GLU A 48 -25.20 -1.99 13.63
N LYS A 49 -26.00 -2.01 12.55
CA LYS A 49 -27.12 -2.96 12.46
C LYS A 49 -26.53 -4.36 12.27
N GLY A 50 -26.55 -5.17 13.35
CA GLY A 50 -26.10 -6.54 13.30
C GLY A 50 -26.89 -7.31 12.25
N ASN A 51 -26.25 -7.74 11.18
CA ASN A 51 -26.80 -8.75 10.31
C ASN A 51 -26.70 -10.10 11.02
N GLU A 52 -27.76 -10.91 11.00
CA GLU A 52 -27.73 -12.27 11.50
C GLU A 52 -26.57 -13.02 10.82
N ILE A 53 -25.56 -13.36 11.61
CA ILE A 53 -24.42 -14.15 11.15
C ILE A 53 -24.92 -15.58 10.94
N LYS A 54 -25.23 -15.93 9.70
CA LYS A 54 -25.42 -17.35 9.33
C LYS A 54 -24.08 -18.06 9.53
N LYS A 55 -23.92 -18.76 10.64
CA LYS A 55 -22.73 -19.56 10.94
C LYS A 55 -22.57 -20.62 9.83
N LYS A 56 -21.60 -20.41 8.94
CA LYS A 56 -21.25 -21.41 7.92
C LYS A 56 -20.45 -22.54 8.59
N SER A 57 -20.80 -23.78 8.27
CA SER A 57 -19.99 -24.94 8.67
C SER A 57 -18.61 -24.87 8.01
N LEU A 58 -17.56 -25.31 8.72
CA LEU A 58 -16.21 -25.43 8.17
C LEU A 58 -16.17 -26.29 6.88
N ALA A 59 -17.03 -27.29 6.77
CA ALA A 59 -17.15 -28.12 5.57
C ALA A 59 -17.68 -27.31 4.38
N THR A 60 -18.70 -26.47 4.61
CA THR A 60 -19.25 -25.58 3.58
C THR A 60 -18.21 -24.55 3.14
N PHE A 61 -17.46 -23.97 4.10
CA PHE A 61 -16.39 -23.04 3.82
C PHE A 61 -15.27 -23.66 2.98
N LYS A 62 -14.79 -24.86 3.33
CA LYS A 62 -13.80 -25.61 2.55
C LYS A 62 -14.29 -25.93 1.13
N LYS A 63 -15.57 -26.28 0.96
CA LYS A 63 -16.17 -26.54 -0.34
C LYS A 63 -16.21 -25.27 -1.21
N GLU A 64 -16.62 -24.14 -0.63
CA GLU A 64 -16.63 -22.85 -1.33
C GLU A 64 -15.22 -22.43 -1.78
N ILE A 65 -14.22 -22.56 -0.90
CA ILE A 65 -12.80 -22.30 -1.24
C ILE A 65 -12.36 -23.18 -2.40
N LYS A 66 -12.62 -24.48 -2.34
CA LYS A 66 -12.24 -25.43 -3.39
C LYS A 66 -12.89 -25.09 -4.73
N GLU A 67 -14.15 -24.68 -4.74
CA GLU A 67 -14.84 -24.23 -5.95
C GLU A 67 -14.24 -22.96 -6.54
N VAL A 68 -13.89 -21.99 -5.70
CA VAL A 68 -13.26 -20.73 -6.13
C VAL A 68 -11.89 -21.01 -6.73
N ILE A 69 -11.08 -21.84 -6.07
CA ILE A 69 -9.73 -22.18 -6.52
C ILE A 69 -9.76 -23.04 -7.78
N LEU A 70 -10.67 -24.00 -7.93
CA LEU A 70 -10.62 -24.95 -9.05
C LEU A 70 -11.32 -24.47 -10.33
N LYS A 71 -12.31 -23.58 -10.25
CA LYS A 71 -13.19 -23.28 -11.38
C LYS A 71 -12.98 -21.95 -12.10
N ARG A 72 -12.03 -21.09 -11.68
CA ARG A 72 -11.91 -19.75 -12.25
C ARG A 72 -10.49 -19.35 -12.65
N ALA A 73 -10.12 -19.63 -13.90
CA ALA A 73 -8.80 -19.30 -14.45
C ALA A 73 -8.43 -17.81 -14.28
N ASN A 74 -9.38 -16.89 -14.44
CA ASN A 74 -9.11 -15.46 -14.26
C ASN A 74 -8.81 -15.08 -12.80
N PHE A 75 -9.41 -15.78 -11.83
CA PHE A 75 -9.10 -15.58 -10.42
C PHE A 75 -7.67 -16.03 -10.09
N HIS A 76 -7.21 -17.16 -10.65
CA HIS A 76 -5.82 -17.61 -10.50
C HIS A 76 -4.82 -16.62 -11.09
N ARG A 77 -5.10 -16.10 -12.29
CA ARG A 77 -4.26 -15.08 -12.92
C ARG A 77 -4.18 -13.82 -12.07
N TYR A 78 -5.29 -13.42 -11.47
CA TYR A 78 -5.34 -12.31 -10.53
C TYR A 78 -4.50 -12.60 -9.27
N LEU A 79 -4.66 -13.76 -8.62
CA LEU A 79 -3.88 -14.15 -7.45
C LEU A 79 -2.37 -14.18 -7.76
N PHE A 80 -2.00 -14.78 -8.89
CA PHE A 80 -0.61 -14.83 -9.32
C PHE A 80 -0.03 -13.43 -9.54
N SER A 81 -0.75 -12.56 -10.22
CA SER A 81 -0.39 -11.15 -10.37
C SER A 81 -0.22 -10.44 -9.02
N ARG A 82 -1.10 -10.73 -8.04
CA ARG A 82 -1.04 -10.15 -6.70
C ARG A 82 0.18 -10.60 -5.88
N ILE A 83 0.70 -11.81 -6.12
CA ILE A 83 1.95 -12.26 -5.49
C ILE A 83 3.09 -11.28 -5.83
N PHE A 84 3.26 -10.93 -7.11
CA PHE A 84 4.28 -9.96 -7.51
C PHE A 84 4.02 -8.57 -6.92
N TYR A 85 2.76 -8.17 -6.80
CA TYR A 85 2.44 -6.89 -6.15
C TYR A 85 2.86 -6.86 -4.68
N CYS A 86 2.92 -8.00 -3.98
CA CYS A 86 3.41 -8.05 -2.60
C CYS A 86 4.86 -7.58 -2.47
N ALA A 87 5.67 -7.68 -3.52
CA ALA A 87 7.03 -7.16 -3.52
C ALA A 87 7.09 -5.63 -3.37
N THR A 88 6.02 -4.91 -3.71
CA THR A 88 5.95 -3.45 -3.55
C THR A 88 5.66 -3.00 -2.11
N LEU A 89 5.26 -3.90 -1.20
CA LEU A 89 4.90 -3.55 0.17
C LEU A 89 6.06 -2.89 0.96
N PRO A 90 7.31 -3.40 0.92
CA PRO A 90 8.45 -2.76 1.56
C PRO A 90 9.00 -1.55 0.79
N ALA A 91 8.48 -1.26 -0.41
CA ALA A 91 9.07 -0.31 -1.35
C ALA A 91 9.25 1.09 -0.77
N MET A 92 8.26 1.64 -0.07
CA MET A 92 8.35 2.99 0.48
C MET A 92 9.52 3.14 1.46
N GLY A 93 9.71 2.18 2.35
CA GLY A 93 10.84 2.15 3.29
C GLY A 93 12.17 1.97 2.56
N LEU A 94 12.23 1.04 1.60
CA LEU A 94 13.42 0.79 0.80
C LEU A 94 13.87 2.05 0.04
N TYR A 95 12.95 2.73 -0.65
CA TYR A 95 13.29 3.95 -1.40
C TYR A 95 13.75 5.08 -0.49
N ALA A 96 13.11 5.26 0.67
CA ALA A 96 13.51 6.28 1.63
C ALA A 96 14.94 6.05 2.13
N VAL A 97 15.27 4.81 2.55
CA VAL A 97 16.62 4.45 3.03
C VAL A 97 17.66 4.55 1.91
N TYR A 98 17.35 4.07 0.71
CA TYR A 98 18.24 4.18 -0.45
C TYR A 98 18.56 5.63 -0.79
N CYS A 99 17.53 6.48 -0.88
CA CYS A 99 17.69 7.88 -1.20
C CYS A 99 18.43 8.63 -0.10
N GLN A 100 18.19 8.30 1.18
CA GLN A 100 18.94 8.85 2.30
C GLN A 100 20.44 8.54 2.18
N ASN A 101 20.78 7.28 1.91
CA ASN A 101 22.18 6.86 1.78
C ASN A 101 22.88 7.47 0.58
N LYS A 102 22.14 7.70 -0.52
CA LYS A 102 22.71 8.21 -1.77
C LYS A 102 22.85 9.73 -1.81
N PHE A 103 21.88 10.45 -1.26
CA PHE A 103 21.79 11.91 -1.39
C PHE A 103 22.03 12.64 -0.08
N ASN A 104 22.14 11.92 1.04
CA ASN A 104 22.38 12.47 2.38
C ASN A 104 21.47 13.69 2.70
N PHE A 105 20.18 13.60 2.34
CA PHE A 105 19.22 14.68 2.54
C PHE A 105 18.82 14.84 4.01
N ASN A 106 18.26 15.99 4.36
CA ASN A 106 17.74 16.23 5.69
C ASN A 106 16.53 15.32 5.97
N ILE A 107 16.44 14.84 7.19
CA ILE A 107 15.35 13.93 7.62
C ILE A 107 13.96 14.59 7.46
N SER A 108 13.88 15.92 7.49
CA SER A 108 12.66 16.71 7.21
C SER A 108 12.10 16.48 5.81
N GLU A 109 12.94 16.12 4.82
CA GLU A 109 12.51 15.80 3.45
C GLU A 109 11.58 14.57 3.41
N VAL A 110 11.67 13.67 4.40
CA VAL A 110 10.76 12.53 4.54
C VAL A 110 9.31 12.99 4.69
N GLY A 111 9.10 14.12 5.38
CA GLY A 111 7.78 14.75 5.46
C GLY A 111 7.24 15.17 4.10
N LEU A 112 8.10 15.77 3.26
CA LEU A 112 7.74 16.18 1.90
C LEU A 112 7.46 14.96 1.01
N PHE A 113 8.27 13.90 1.10
CA PHE A 113 8.02 12.65 0.37
C PHE A 113 6.66 12.05 0.75
N THR A 114 6.31 12.08 2.02
CA THR A 114 5.00 11.61 2.50
C THR A 114 3.87 12.45 1.91
N ILE A 115 4.00 13.77 1.88
CA ILE A 115 3.02 14.69 1.28
C ILE A 115 2.83 14.37 -0.21
N LEU A 116 3.92 14.28 -0.98
CA LEU A 116 3.89 13.96 -2.40
C LEU A 116 3.22 12.60 -2.66
N ASN A 117 3.58 11.59 -1.88
CA ASN A 117 2.97 10.26 -1.96
C ASN A 117 1.46 10.32 -1.72
N VAL A 118 1.01 10.99 -0.65
CA VAL A 118 -0.41 11.06 -0.28
C VAL A 118 -1.24 11.86 -1.29
N ILE A 119 -0.72 12.98 -1.78
CA ILE A 119 -1.40 13.78 -2.82
C ILE A 119 -1.55 12.92 -4.08
N SER A 120 -0.46 12.31 -4.54
CA SER A 120 -0.46 11.45 -5.71
C SER A 120 -1.41 10.28 -5.56
N MET A 121 -1.38 9.60 -4.39
CA MET A 121 -2.32 8.52 -4.08
C MET A 121 -3.79 8.98 -4.19
N GLY A 122 -4.12 10.15 -3.66
CA GLY A 122 -5.48 10.70 -3.74
C GLY A 122 -5.92 10.99 -5.18
N VAL A 123 -5.08 11.69 -5.94
CA VAL A 123 -5.36 12.05 -7.34
C VAL A 123 -5.52 10.80 -8.20
N PHE A 124 -4.60 9.86 -8.10
CA PHE A 124 -4.65 8.64 -8.91
C PHE A 124 -5.69 7.62 -8.44
N SER A 125 -6.09 7.63 -7.17
CA SER A 125 -7.23 6.85 -6.71
C SER A 125 -8.54 7.30 -7.39
N TYR A 126 -8.75 8.62 -7.48
CA TYR A 126 -9.90 9.18 -8.18
C TYR A 126 -9.85 8.89 -9.69
N ALA A 127 -8.72 9.19 -10.34
CA ALA A 127 -8.55 8.99 -11.77
C ALA A 127 -8.67 7.51 -12.18
N SER A 128 -8.07 6.60 -11.41
CA SER A 128 -8.11 5.17 -11.69
C SER A 128 -9.47 4.54 -11.40
N GLY A 129 -10.21 5.06 -10.40
CA GLY A 129 -11.59 4.68 -10.17
C GLY A 129 -12.43 4.96 -11.41
N HIS A 130 -12.39 6.20 -11.92
CA HIS A 130 -13.11 6.59 -13.14
C HIS A 130 -12.67 5.80 -14.38
N LEU A 131 -11.38 5.55 -14.54
CA LEU A 131 -10.84 4.69 -15.62
C LEU A 131 -11.35 3.25 -15.49
N GLY A 132 -11.38 2.71 -14.26
CA GLY A 132 -11.88 1.38 -13.97
C GLY A 132 -13.34 1.21 -14.31
N ASP A 133 -14.16 2.19 -13.97
CA ASP A 133 -15.60 2.19 -14.29
C ASP A 133 -15.84 2.25 -15.81
N LYS A 134 -15.02 2.99 -16.56
CA LYS A 134 -15.18 3.16 -18.01
C LYS A 134 -14.56 2.04 -18.83
N TYR A 135 -13.36 1.57 -18.48
CA TYR A 135 -12.56 0.65 -19.28
C TYR A 135 -12.30 -0.70 -18.58
N GLY A 136 -12.89 -0.90 -17.41
CA GLY A 136 -12.72 -2.08 -16.57
C GLY A 136 -11.54 -1.99 -15.60
N HIS A 137 -11.72 -2.54 -14.41
CA HIS A 137 -10.78 -2.46 -13.29
C HIS A 137 -9.41 -3.12 -13.56
N LYS A 138 -9.34 -4.02 -14.54
CA LYS A 138 -8.07 -4.57 -15.04
C LYS A 138 -7.15 -3.46 -15.57
N THR A 139 -7.69 -2.47 -16.29
CA THR A 139 -6.89 -1.37 -16.85
C THR A 139 -6.28 -0.52 -15.74
N SER A 140 -7.06 -0.18 -14.72
CA SER A 140 -6.57 0.57 -13.56
C SER A 140 -5.53 -0.23 -12.76
N MET A 141 -5.69 -1.55 -12.69
CA MET A 141 -4.68 -2.43 -12.06
C MET A 141 -3.35 -2.43 -12.83
N LEU A 142 -3.40 -2.50 -14.16
CA LEU A 142 -2.20 -2.40 -15.01
C LEU A 142 -1.51 -1.04 -14.85
N LEU A 143 -2.29 0.04 -14.70
CA LEU A 143 -1.75 1.36 -14.40
C LEU A 143 -1.01 1.39 -13.06
N ALA A 144 -1.52 0.70 -12.04
CA ALA A 144 -0.83 0.57 -10.75
C ALA A 144 0.54 -0.08 -10.90
N TYR A 145 0.64 -1.18 -11.63
CA TYR A 145 1.92 -1.84 -11.91
C TYR A 145 2.87 -0.94 -12.70
N LEU A 146 2.36 -0.23 -13.70
CA LEU A 146 3.16 0.72 -14.48
C LEU A 146 3.78 1.79 -13.58
N PHE A 147 3.03 2.36 -12.65
CA PHE A 147 3.58 3.37 -11.75
C PHE A 147 4.63 2.80 -10.79
N HIS A 148 4.44 1.59 -10.26
CA HIS A 148 5.48 0.95 -9.46
C HIS A 148 6.74 0.66 -10.29
N PHE A 149 6.59 0.21 -11.53
CA PHE A 149 7.71 0.04 -12.44
C PHE A 149 8.45 1.37 -12.70
N LEU A 150 7.72 2.46 -12.94
CA LEU A 150 8.32 3.80 -13.10
C LEU A 150 9.05 4.26 -11.84
N ALA A 151 8.56 3.90 -10.64
CA ALA A 151 9.27 4.19 -9.40
C ALA A 151 10.60 3.45 -9.32
N VAL A 152 10.65 2.16 -9.68
CA VAL A 152 11.90 1.37 -9.75
C VAL A 152 12.88 1.97 -10.75
N VAL A 153 12.42 2.25 -11.98
CA VAL A 153 13.26 2.87 -13.01
C VAL A 153 13.82 4.21 -12.54
N SER A 154 12.97 5.06 -11.93
CA SER A 154 13.40 6.33 -11.37
C SER A 154 14.45 6.17 -10.27
N ALA A 155 14.33 5.15 -9.42
CA ALA A 155 15.31 4.87 -8.36
C ALA A 155 16.66 4.44 -8.94
N LEU A 156 16.67 3.53 -9.92
CA LEU A 156 17.88 3.04 -10.57
C LEU A 156 18.65 4.19 -11.26
N PHE A 157 17.93 5.09 -11.93
CA PHE A 157 18.51 6.22 -12.66
C PHE A 157 18.52 7.53 -11.86
N SER A 158 18.27 7.50 -10.54
CA SER A 158 18.24 8.70 -9.70
C SER A 158 19.61 9.39 -9.66
N LYS A 159 19.67 10.64 -10.18
CA LYS A 159 20.87 11.48 -10.20
C LYS A 159 20.74 12.77 -9.38
N ASN A 160 19.51 13.17 -9.07
CA ASN A 160 19.21 14.41 -8.36
C ASN A 160 17.93 14.29 -7.53
N MET A 161 17.67 15.27 -6.65
CA MET A 161 16.49 15.29 -5.78
C MET A 161 15.17 15.35 -6.53
N PHE A 162 15.12 15.94 -7.73
CA PHE A 162 13.89 15.96 -8.52
C PHE A 162 13.41 14.54 -8.86
N ILE A 163 14.34 13.66 -9.25
CA ILE A 163 14.00 12.25 -9.54
C ILE A 163 13.54 11.53 -8.26
N VAL A 164 14.12 11.88 -7.09
CA VAL A 164 13.66 11.34 -5.80
C VAL A 164 12.20 11.72 -5.55
N TYR A 165 11.80 12.96 -5.79
CA TYR A 165 10.39 13.34 -5.66
C TYR A 165 9.49 12.55 -6.61
N CYS A 166 9.93 12.31 -7.85
CA CYS A 166 9.19 11.47 -8.81
C CYS A 166 8.99 10.05 -8.31
N ILE A 167 9.98 9.45 -7.61
CA ILE A 167 9.83 8.10 -7.01
C ILE A 167 8.61 8.07 -6.08
N PHE A 168 8.52 9.02 -5.15
CA PHE A 168 7.42 9.04 -4.18
C PHE A 168 6.07 9.39 -4.81
N ILE A 169 6.05 10.21 -5.85
CA ILE A 169 4.86 10.47 -6.67
C ILE A 169 4.40 9.18 -7.34
N PHE A 170 5.30 8.42 -7.97
CA PHE A 170 4.96 7.18 -8.65
C PHE A 170 4.50 6.08 -7.68
N ILE A 171 5.13 5.96 -6.50
CA ILE A 171 4.66 5.03 -5.48
C ILE A 171 3.22 5.38 -5.04
N GLY A 172 2.97 6.65 -4.77
CA GLY A 172 1.62 7.12 -4.41
C GLY A 172 0.60 6.89 -5.52
N ALA A 173 0.97 7.18 -6.77
CA ALA A 173 0.13 6.92 -7.94
C ALA A 173 -0.20 5.43 -8.09
N GLY A 174 0.80 4.55 -7.91
CA GLY A 174 0.63 3.11 -7.94
C GLY A 174 -0.31 2.60 -6.86
N GLN A 175 -0.13 3.04 -5.62
CA GLN A 175 -1.00 2.70 -4.49
C GLN A 175 -2.43 3.23 -4.72
N GLY A 176 -2.57 4.47 -5.19
CA GLY A 176 -3.84 5.09 -5.49
C GLY A 176 -4.61 4.36 -6.58
N ALA A 177 -3.93 3.96 -7.65
CA ALA A 177 -4.55 3.19 -8.73
C ALA A 177 -4.91 1.76 -8.31
N PHE A 178 -4.13 1.16 -7.43
CA PHE A 178 -4.33 -0.20 -6.94
C PHE A 178 -5.56 -0.36 -6.05
N MET A 179 -5.72 0.51 -5.05
CA MET A 179 -6.72 0.36 -3.99
C MET A 179 -8.15 0.15 -4.51
N PRO A 180 -8.74 1.06 -5.32
CA PRO A 180 -10.09 0.87 -5.83
C PRO A 180 -10.19 -0.32 -6.79
N SER A 181 -9.16 -0.55 -7.61
CA SER A 181 -9.17 -1.59 -8.63
C SER A 181 -9.13 -2.99 -8.02
N ALA A 182 -8.30 -3.20 -6.99
CA ALA A 182 -8.19 -4.48 -6.32
C ALA A 182 -9.52 -4.89 -5.67
N MET A 183 -10.20 -3.96 -5.01
CA MET A 183 -11.49 -4.20 -4.36
C MET A 183 -12.59 -4.53 -5.37
N ASN A 184 -12.70 -3.74 -6.44
CA ASN A 184 -13.73 -3.94 -7.46
C ASN A 184 -13.53 -5.24 -8.24
N LEU A 185 -12.28 -5.64 -8.55
CA LEU A 185 -12.01 -6.94 -9.16
C LEU A 185 -12.44 -8.11 -8.27
N ILE A 186 -12.30 -7.99 -6.94
CA ILE A 186 -12.82 -9.01 -6.02
C ILE A 186 -14.34 -9.11 -6.13
N TYR A 187 -15.03 -7.98 -6.26
CA TYR A 187 -16.49 -7.95 -6.42
C TYR A 187 -16.91 -8.58 -7.74
N ASP A 188 -16.17 -8.36 -8.83
CA ASP A 188 -16.42 -8.98 -10.13
C ASP A 188 -16.24 -10.51 -10.07
N PHE A 189 -15.24 -11.00 -9.33
CA PHE A 189 -15.02 -12.43 -9.14
C PHE A 189 -16.04 -13.09 -8.22
N ALA A 190 -16.48 -12.38 -7.18
CA ALA A 190 -17.43 -12.92 -6.22
C ALA A 190 -18.85 -13.02 -6.80
N LYS A 191 -19.24 -12.07 -7.69
CA LYS A 191 -20.61 -11.94 -8.22
C LYS A 191 -21.63 -11.92 -7.07
N ASP A 192 -22.51 -12.93 -7.05
CA ASP A 192 -23.58 -13.07 -6.04
C ASP A 192 -23.14 -13.89 -4.81
N LYS A 193 -21.87 -14.35 -4.76
CA LYS A 193 -21.32 -15.09 -3.63
C LYS A 193 -20.78 -14.15 -2.55
N ASP A 194 -20.47 -14.72 -1.40
CA ASP A 194 -19.95 -13.99 -0.24
C ASP A 194 -18.59 -13.31 -0.52
N LYS A 195 -18.63 -12.02 -0.77
CA LYS A 195 -17.46 -11.20 -1.06
C LYS A 195 -16.42 -11.23 0.06
N LYS A 196 -16.88 -11.33 1.32
CA LYS A 196 -16.00 -11.39 2.49
C LYS A 196 -15.12 -12.64 2.46
N THR A 197 -15.68 -13.77 2.03
CA THR A 197 -14.93 -15.03 1.86
C THR A 197 -13.83 -14.89 0.80
N TYR A 198 -14.09 -14.21 -0.33
CA TYR A 198 -13.07 -13.97 -1.35
C TYR A 198 -11.94 -13.08 -0.85
N MET A 199 -12.28 -12.00 -0.13
CA MET A 199 -11.28 -11.09 0.45
C MET A 199 -10.39 -11.85 1.44
N ALA A 200 -10.99 -12.56 2.40
CA ALA A 200 -10.24 -13.34 3.38
C ALA A 200 -9.34 -14.42 2.73
N LEU A 201 -9.82 -15.07 1.67
CA LEU A 201 -9.04 -16.06 0.93
C LEU A 201 -7.82 -15.42 0.24
N ILE A 202 -7.99 -14.27 -0.40
CA ILE A 202 -6.91 -13.55 -1.07
C ILE A 202 -5.85 -13.14 -0.06
N ASP A 203 -6.25 -12.49 1.03
CA ASP A 203 -5.33 -11.99 2.04
C ASP A 203 -4.59 -13.15 2.73
N SER A 204 -5.29 -14.23 3.08
CA SER A 204 -4.65 -15.43 3.67
C SER A 204 -3.68 -16.10 2.70
N PHE A 205 -4.00 -16.13 1.40
CA PHE A 205 -3.12 -16.70 0.38
C PHE A 205 -1.88 -15.84 0.15
N LEU A 206 -2.03 -14.51 0.16
CA LEU A 206 -0.94 -13.59 -0.12
C LEU A 206 -0.02 -13.34 1.08
N ALA A 207 -0.49 -13.54 2.31
CA ALA A 207 0.26 -13.26 3.53
C ALA A 207 1.65 -13.93 3.58
N PRO A 208 1.83 -15.23 3.24
CA PRO A 208 3.16 -15.84 3.21
C PRO A 208 4.12 -15.17 2.22
N PHE A 209 3.62 -14.80 1.04
CA PHE A 209 4.42 -14.12 0.02
C PHE A 209 4.80 -12.71 0.44
N ALA A 210 3.87 -11.97 1.06
CA ALA A 210 4.15 -10.66 1.62
C ALA A 210 5.26 -10.72 2.68
N ILE A 211 5.22 -11.70 3.57
CA ILE A 211 6.25 -11.94 4.58
C ILE A 211 7.61 -12.28 3.92
N LEU A 212 7.61 -13.16 2.93
CA LEU A 212 8.84 -13.54 2.21
C LEU A 212 9.49 -12.35 1.52
N PHE A 213 8.71 -11.52 0.80
CA PHE A 213 9.24 -10.31 0.17
C PHE A 213 9.74 -9.30 1.20
N LEU A 214 9.00 -9.08 2.29
CA LEU A 214 9.40 -8.16 3.35
C LEU A 214 10.72 -8.57 3.99
N LEU A 215 10.86 -9.85 4.37
CA LEU A 215 12.07 -10.38 4.98
C LEU A 215 13.23 -10.44 3.97
N GLY A 216 12.99 -10.90 2.74
CA GLY A 216 14.01 -11.00 1.71
C GLY A 216 14.58 -9.64 1.31
N ILE A 217 13.72 -8.66 1.05
CA ILE A 217 14.16 -7.30 0.72
C ILE A 217 14.82 -6.64 1.94
N GLY A 218 14.28 -6.82 3.14
CA GLY A 218 14.89 -6.31 4.38
C GLY A 218 16.29 -6.87 4.60
N PHE A 219 16.50 -8.16 4.35
CA PHE A 219 17.81 -8.79 4.41
C PHE A 219 18.82 -8.20 3.41
N LEU A 220 18.41 -8.02 2.15
CA LEU A 220 19.25 -7.40 1.11
C LEU A 220 19.62 -5.96 1.45
N VAL A 221 18.67 -5.19 1.95
CA VAL A 221 18.90 -3.79 2.39
C VAL A 221 19.90 -3.74 3.55
N ASN A 222 19.79 -4.65 4.50
CA ASN A 222 20.73 -4.74 5.63
C ASN A 222 22.17 -5.07 5.17
N GLN A 223 22.31 -5.76 4.03
CA GLN A 223 23.61 -6.01 3.40
C GLN A 223 24.06 -4.90 2.44
N GLY A 224 23.33 -3.80 2.34
CA GLY A 224 23.64 -2.70 1.42
C GLY A 224 23.35 -3.00 -0.06
N GLN A 225 22.68 -4.12 -0.37
CA GLN A 225 22.39 -4.56 -1.74
C GLN A 225 21.09 -3.93 -2.29
N PHE A 226 21.03 -2.61 -2.31
CA PHE A 226 19.84 -1.86 -2.75
C PHE A 226 19.45 -2.14 -4.20
N ILE A 227 20.44 -2.21 -5.10
CA ILE A 227 20.18 -2.43 -6.53
C ILE A 227 19.50 -3.80 -6.75
N LEU A 228 19.97 -4.83 -6.07
CA LEU A 228 19.36 -6.16 -6.15
C LEU A 228 17.91 -6.15 -5.61
N SER A 229 17.66 -5.38 -4.55
CA SER A 229 16.32 -5.20 -4.00
C SER A 229 15.36 -4.57 -5.02
N PHE A 230 15.83 -3.64 -5.84
CA PHE A 230 15.01 -3.02 -6.90
C PHE A 230 14.66 -3.95 -8.05
N TYR A 231 15.49 -4.95 -8.34
CA TYR A 231 15.16 -5.98 -9.36
C TYR A 231 14.09 -6.98 -8.87
N ILE A 232 13.86 -7.08 -7.56
CA ILE A 232 12.85 -7.96 -6.98
C ILE A 232 11.46 -7.27 -6.91
N ILE A 233 11.44 -5.94 -6.77
CA ILE A 233 10.22 -5.13 -6.73
C ILE A 233 9.70 -4.88 -8.16
#